data_46ab2d5a57d52aad94c8a1706fad6555
#
_entry.id   46ab2d5a57d52aad94c8a1706fad6555
#
_cell.length_a   1.000
_cell.length_b   1.000
_cell.length_c   1.000
_cell.angle_alpha   90.00
_cell.angle_beta   90.00
_cell.angle_gamma   90.00
#
_symmetry.space_group_name_H-M   'P 1'
#
loop_
_entity.id
_entity.type
_entity.pdbx_description
1 polymer ?
#
loop_
_entity_poly.entity_id
_entity_poly.type
_entity_poly.pdbx_seq_one_letter_code
_entity_poly.pdbx_strand_id
1 'polypeptide(L)'
;MTVRLIALVAALTLGGCAGEAVRQNGPEPVVMGSAERGGVLVRDKCAGCHAVERAGDSPLASAPPFHTMGVKYPVSDLQEAFAEGLVTTHPTMPAFELQPTEIADLIAWLESVSGTGPGG
;
A
#
# COMPACT_ATOMS: atom_id res chain seq x y z
N MET A 1 25.22 -46.87 66.62
CA MET A 1 25.76 -45.63 66.01
C MET A 1 25.26 -45.54 64.58
N THR A 2 24.21 -44.78 64.39
CA THR A 2 23.51 -44.65 63.06
C THR A 2 23.74 -43.28 62.53
N VAL A 3 24.55 -43.21 61.46
CA VAL A 3 24.84 -41.99 60.73
C VAL A 3 23.72 -41.70 59.69
N ARG A 4 22.93 -40.66 59.88
CA ARG A 4 21.90 -40.25 58.95
C ARG A 4 22.55 -39.36 57.89
N LEU A 5 22.61 -39.87 56.65
CA LEU A 5 22.93 -39.05 55.45
C LEU A 5 21.72 -38.19 55.13
N ILE A 6 21.89 -36.88 55.20
CA ILE A 6 20.93 -35.93 54.68
C ILE A 6 21.30 -35.62 53.23
N ALA A 7 20.46 -36.12 52.32
CA ALA A 7 20.60 -35.79 50.87
C ALA A 7 20.00 -34.42 50.61
N LEU A 8 20.85 -33.44 50.25
CA LEU A 8 20.43 -32.12 49.78
C LEU A 8 20.00 -32.23 48.31
N VAL A 9 18.72 -32.12 48.07
CA VAL A 9 18.18 -32.00 46.69
C VAL A 9 18.26 -30.55 46.28
N ALA A 10 19.22 -30.22 45.43
CA ALA A 10 19.31 -28.92 44.78
C ALA A 10 18.30 -28.82 43.62
N ALA A 11 17.23 -28.06 43.78
CA ALA A 11 16.29 -27.77 42.73
C ALA A 11 16.90 -26.73 41.77
N LEU A 12 17.33 -27.14 40.58
CA LEU A 12 17.68 -26.23 39.49
C LEU A 12 16.38 -25.65 38.90
N THR A 13 16.08 -24.39 39.21
CA THR A 13 15.08 -23.63 38.50
C THR A 13 15.68 -23.14 37.18
N LEU A 14 15.30 -23.78 36.06
CA LEU A 14 15.57 -23.23 34.74
C LEU A 14 14.69 -21.99 34.56
N GLY A 15 15.29 -20.80 34.72
CA GLY A 15 14.69 -19.57 34.31
C GLY A 15 14.57 -19.51 32.79
N GLY A 16 13.37 -19.74 32.28
CA GLY A 16 13.07 -19.52 30.87
C GLY A 16 13.14 -18.03 30.58
N CYS A 17 14.19 -17.60 29.87
CA CYS A 17 14.18 -16.30 29.20
C CYS A 17 13.11 -16.35 28.11
N ALA A 18 11.93 -15.81 28.41
CA ALA A 18 10.98 -15.42 27.37
C ALA A 18 11.65 -14.30 26.56
N GLY A 19 12.22 -14.67 25.42
CA GLY A 19 12.73 -13.70 24.47
C GLY A 19 11.53 -12.89 23.96
N GLU A 20 11.38 -11.68 24.46
CA GLU A 20 10.55 -10.67 23.81
C GLU A 20 11.07 -10.51 22.40
N ALA A 21 10.24 -10.92 21.42
CA ALA A 21 10.49 -10.65 20.02
C ALA A 21 10.56 -9.12 19.86
N VAL A 22 11.76 -8.59 19.84
CA VAL A 22 12.01 -7.20 19.46
C VAL A 22 11.42 -7.04 18.07
N ARG A 23 10.27 -6.37 17.99
CA ARG A 23 9.76 -5.86 16.72
C ARG A 23 10.87 -5.01 16.13
N GLN A 24 11.51 -5.55 15.12
CA GLN A 24 12.50 -4.82 14.35
C GLN A 24 11.72 -3.76 13.57
N ASN A 25 11.69 -2.52 14.11
CA ASN A 25 11.32 -1.34 13.37
C ASN A 25 12.46 -1.03 12.38
N GLY A 26 12.68 -1.97 11.45
CA GLY A 26 13.45 -1.68 10.26
C GLY A 26 12.66 -0.69 9.39
N PRO A 27 13.31 0.09 8.54
CA PRO A 27 12.59 0.91 7.57
C PRO A 27 11.63 -0.01 6.81
N GLU A 28 10.36 0.39 6.74
CA GLU A 28 9.36 -0.32 5.94
C GLU A 28 9.94 -0.56 4.54
N PRO A 29 9.78 -1.75 3.96
CA PRO A 29 10.28 -2.03 2.63
C PRO A 29 9.67 -1.02 1.65
N VAL A 30 10.53 -0.26 0.98
CA VAL A 30 10.08 0.68 -0.05
C VAL A 30 9.45 -0.11 -1.18
N VAL A 31 8.15 0.00 -1.31
CA VAL A 31 7.41 -0.67 -2.38
C VAL A 31 7.61 0.13 -3.66
N MET A 32 8.42 -0.42 -4.57
CA MET A 32 8.63 0.18 -5.89
C MET A 32 7.44 -0.11 -6.80
N GLY A 33 6.74 0.94 -7.22
CA GLY A 33 5.65 0.84 -8.19
C GLY A 33 6.16 0.48 -9.59
N SER A 34 5.32 -0.24 -10.34
CA SER A 34 5.54 -0.56 -11.74
C SER A 34 4.40 -0.03 -12.59
N ALA A 35 4.70 0.86 -13.52
CA ALA A 35 3.71 1.39 -14.45
C ALA A 35 3.08 0.28 -15.33
N GLU A 36 3.84 -0.78 -15.66
CA GLU A 36 3.31 -1.91 -16.42
C GLU A 36 2.22 -2.66 -15.63
N ARG A 37 2.50 -3.02 -14.36
CA ARG A 37 1.51 -3.66 -13.50
C ARG A 37 0.34 -2.73 -13.20
N GLY A 38 0.61 -1.45 -12.95
CA GLY A 38 -0.41 -0.42 -12.78
C GLY A 38 -1.33 -0.31 -14.01
N GLY A 39 -0.77 -0.37 -15.21
CA GLY A 39 -1.54 -0.39 -16.45
C GLY A 39 -2.50 -1.58 -16.55
N VAL A 40 -2.08 -2.77 -16.12
CA VAL A 40 -2.97 -3.93 -16.04
C VAL A 40 -4.08 -3.70 -15.03
N LEU A 41 -3.72 -3.24 -13.83
CA LEU A 41 -4.67 -2.95 -12.75
C LEU A 41 -5.76 -1.97 -13.17
N VAL A 42 -5.39 -0.84 -13.79
CA VAL A 42 -6.35 0.21 -14.14
C VAL A 42 -7.26 -0.18 -15.30
N ARG A 43 -6.76 -0.98 -16.23
CA ARG A 43 -7.60 -1.51 -17.31
C ARG A 43 -8.67 -2.46 -16.78
N ASP A 44 -8.34 -3.23 -15.77
CA ASP A 44 -9.27 -4.16 -15.12
C ASP A 44 -10.29 -3.43 -14.24
N LYS A 45 -9.82 -2.53 -13.38
CA LYS A 45 -10.66 -1.95 -12.31
C LYS A 45 -11.25 -0.57 -12.65
N CYS A 46 -10.61 0.21 -13.51
CA CYS A 46 -10.92 1.64 -13.68
C CYS A 46 -11.45 1.99 -15.07
N ALA A 47 -11.07 1.24 -16.12
CA ALA A 47 -11.37 1.58 -17.50
C ALA A 47 -12.87 1.56 -17.86
N GLY A 48 -13.71 0.93 -17.04
CA GLY A 48 -15.16 0.96 -17.21
C GLY A 48 -15.76 2.37 -17.06
N CYS A 49 -15.10 3.24 -16.31
CA CYS A 49 -15.55 4.62 -16.05
C CYS A 49 -14.56 5.67 -16.50
N HIS A 50 -13.26 5.45 -16.36
CA HIS A 50 -12.19 6.41 -16.66
C HIS A 50 -11.49 6.11 -17.99
N ALA A 51 -11.07 7.15 -18.71
CA ALA A 51 -10.04 7.01 -19.71
C ALA A 51 -8.69 6.81 -19.00
N VAL A 52 -8.15 5.62 -19.08
CA VAL A 52 -6.96 5.20 -18.31
C VAL A 52 -5.65 5.37 -19.09
N GLU A 53 -5.74 5.71 -20.37
CA GLU A 53 -4.59 5.89 -21.25
C GLU A 53 -4.15 7.36 -21.31
N ARG A 54 -3.11 7.64 -22.12
CA ARG A 54 -2.52 8.99 -22.28
C ARG A 54 -3.44 10.00 -22.96
N ALA A 55 -4.53 9.58 -23.56
CA ALA A 55 -5.49 10.41 -24.27
C ALA A 55 -6.86 9.72 -24.34
N GLY A 56 -7.87 10.47 -24.74
CA GLY A 56 -9.23 9.99 -24.92
C GLY A 56 -10.17 10.49 -23.81
N ASP A 57 -11.46 10.33 -24.07
CA ASP A 57 -12.52 10.69 -23.15
C ASP A 57 -12.93 9.51 -22.27
N SER A 58 -13.32 9.80 -21.04
CA SER A 58 -13.81 8.76 -20.12
C SER A 58 -15.16 8.23 -20.58
N PRO A 59 -15.38 6.90 -20.52
CA PRO A 59 -16.71 6.30 -20.80
C PRO A 59 -17.80 6.93 -19.94
N LEU A 60 -17.52 7.22 -18.68
CA LEU A 60 -18.39 7.98 -17.81
C LEU A 60 -17.95 9.46 -17.81
N ALA A 61 -18.77 10.35 -18.35
CA ALA A 61 -18.43 11.77 -18.52
C ALA A 61 -18.08 12.51 -17.20
N SER A 62 -18.59 12.04 -16.07
CA SER A 62 -18.27 12.58 -14.74
C SER A 62 -16.95 12.06 -14.15
N ALA A 63 -16.37 10.99 -14.73
CA ALA A 63 -15.11 10.42 -14.27
C ALA A 63 -13.93 11.13 -14.96
N PRO A 64 -13.00 11.75 -14.22
CA PRO A 64 -11.89 12.47 -14.84
C PRO A 64 -10.96 11.51 -15.59
N PRO A 65 -10.50 11.85 -16.80
CA PRO A 65 -9.49 11.11 -17.50
C PRO A 65 -8.15 11.10 -16.74
N PHE A 66 -7.46 9.97 -16.69
CA PHE A 66 -6.21 9.83 -15.91
C PHE A 66 -5.10 10.75 -16.41
N HIS A 67 -5.00 10.98 -17.70
CA HIS A 67 -4.01 11.89 -18.27
C HIS A 67 -4.17 13.36 -17.84
N THR A 68 -5.31 13.74 -17.22
CA THR A 68 -5.54 15.10 -16.71
C THR A 68 -5.29 15.22 -15.21
N MET A 69 -5.08 14.13 -14.49
CA MET A 69 -4.99 14.14 -13.02
C MET A 69 -3.76 14.90 -12.50
N GLY A 70 -2.62 14.76 -13.15
CA GLY A 70 -1.38 15.45 -12.76
C GLY A 70 -1.36 16.96 -13.01
N VAL A 71 -2.38 17.53 -13.66
CA VAL A 71 -2.38 18.94 -14.02
C VAL A 71 -2.62 19.88 -12.81
N LYS A 72 -3.37 19.43 -11.82
CA LYS A 72 -3.79 20.27 -10.69
C LYS A 72 -2.95 20.07 -9.44
N TYR A 73 -2.47 18.86 -9.21
CA TYR A 73 -1.67 18.46 -8.03
C TYR A 73 -0.79 17.25 -8.38
N PRO A 74 0.31 17.04 -7.65
CA PRO A 74 1.15 15.86 -7.87
C PRO A 74 0.35 14.57 -7.72
N VAL A 75 0.52 13.64 -8.64
CA VAL A 75 -0.17 12.34 -8.60
C VAL A 75 0.22 11.55 -7.35
N SER A 76 1.45 11.74 -6.85
CA SER A 76 1.93 11.14 -5.59
C SER A 76 1.04 11.43 -4.38
N ASP A 77 0.35 12.56 -4.36
CA ASP A 77 -0.55 12.94 -3.26
C ASP A 77 -1.77 12.01 -3.16
N LEU A 78 -2.09 11.30 -4.24
CA LEU A 78 -3.16 10.29 -4.25
C LEU A 78 -2.79 9.02 -3.51
N GLN A 79 -1.50 8.77 -3.27
CA GLN A 79 -1.04 7.55 -2.60
C GLN A 79 -1.66 7.41 -1.19
N GLU A 80 -1.64 8.48 -0.41
CA GLU A 80 -2.21 8.49 0.93
C GLU A 80 -3.73 8.31 0.90
N ALA A 81 -4.41 9.00 -0.02
CA ALA A 81 -5.84 8.88 -0.21
C ALA A 81 -6.28 7.43 -0.54
N PHE A 82 -5.50 6.73 -1.39
CA PHE A 82 -5.78 5.32 -1.69
C PHE A 82 -5.45 4.39 -0.53
N ALA A 83 -4.45 4.70 0.31
CA ALA A 83 -4.10 3.90 1.47
C ALA A 83 -5.14 4.02 2.59
N GLU A 84 -5.75 5.18 2.74
CA GLU A 84 -6.81 5.43 3.73
C GLU A 84 -8.20 4.92 3.28
N GLY A 85 -8.31 4.46 2.04
CA GLY A 85 -9.60 4.14 1.42
C GLY A 85 -10.28 5.40 0.89
N LEU A 86 -10.22 5.57 -0.41
CA LEU A 86 -10.68 6.77 -1.10
C LEU A 86 -12.20 6.91 -0.98
N VAL A 87 -12.66 7.65 0.02
CA VAL A 87 -14.04 8.12 0.11
C VAL A 87 -14.18 9.29 -0.85
N THR A 88 -14.57 8.99 -2.07
CA THR A 88 -14.73 10.03 -3.09
C THR A 88 -16.02 10.80 -2.89
N THR A 89 -15.99 12.08 -3.22
CA THR A 89 -17.21 12.91 -3.37
C THR A 89 -18.05 12.49 -4.60
N HIS A 90 -17.60 11.46 -5.33
CA HIS A 90 -18.29 10.93 -6.51
C HIS A 90 -19.11 9.69 -6.12
N PRO A 91 -20.44 9.81 -5.99
CA PRO A 91 -21.28 8.73 -5.46
C PRO A 91 -21.28 7.46 -6.34
N THR A 92 -20.83 7.56 -7.59
CA THR A 92 -20.76 6.45 -8.54
C THR A 92 -19.40 5.73 -8.56
N MET A 93 -18.37 6.29 -7.92
CA MET A 93 -17.08 5.64 -7.82
C MET A 93 -17.10 4.62 -6.67
N PRO A 94 -16.90 3.31 -6.93
CA PRO A 94 -16.88 2.32 -5.88
C PRO A 94 -15.69 2.53 -4.94
N ALA A 95 -15.85 2.17 -3.67
CA ALA A 95 -14.73 2.11 -2.74
C ALA A 95 -13.80 0.97 -3.17
N PHE A 96 -12.51 1.26 -3.30
CA PHE A 96 -11.49 0.26 -3.61
C PHE A 96 -10.60 0.06 -2.39
N GLU A 97 -10.38 -1.20 -2.05
CA GLU A 97 -9.34 -1.62 -1.11
C GLU A 97 -8.17 -2.15 -1.94
N LEU A 98 -7.14 -1.33 -2.11
CA LEU A 98 -5.93 -1.68 -2.83
C LEU A 98 -4.83 -2.08 -1.84
N GLN A 99 -4.05 -3.08 -2.20
CA GLN A 99 -2.86 -3.45 -1.44
C GLN A 99 -1.75 -2.39 -1.64
N PRO A 100 -0.82 -2.24 -0.70
CA PRO A 100 0.26 -1.24 -0.82
C PRO A 100 1.05 -1.33 -2.13
N THR A 101 1.27 -2.54 -2.64
CA THR A 101 1.91 -2.76 -3.95
C THR A 101 1.05 -2.30 -5.12
N GLU A 102 -0.27 -2.53 -5.05
CA GLU A 102 -1.21 -2.08 -6.08
C GLU A 102 -1.32 -0.55 -6.10
N ILE A 103 -1.27 0.10 -4.92
CA ILE A 103 -1.25 1.56 -4.83
C ILE A 103 0.01 2.12 -5.48
N ALA A 104 1.19 1.57 -5.16
CA ALA A 104 2.44 2.00 -5.78
C ALA A 104 2.43 1.82 -7.30
N ASP A 105 1.89 0.71 -7.80
CA ASP A 105 1.74 0.43 -9.21
C ASP A 105 0.76 1.39 -9.90
N LEU A 106 -0.35 1.70 -9.24
CA LEU A 106 -1.33 2.69 -9.71
C LEU A 106 -0.71 4.09 -9.83
N ILE A 107 0.01 4.53 -8.81
CA ILE A 107 0.70 5.82 -8.83
C ILE A 107 1.71 5.87 -9.98
N ALA A 108 2.53 4.84 -10.15
CA ALA A 108 3.50 4.76 -11.24
C ALA A 108 2.81 4.81 -12.63
N TRP A 109 1.65 4.18 -12.78
CA TRP A 109 0.86 4.30 -14.02
C TRP A 109 0.34 5.72 -14.23
N LEU A 110 -0.31 6.29 -13.21
CA LEU A 110 -0.83 7.66 -13.28
C LEU A 110 0.26 8.67 -13.63
N GLU A 111 1.42 8.60 -13.02
CA GLU A 111 2.59 9.44 -13.37
C GLU A 111 3.01 9.25 -14.83
N SER A 112 2.94 8.02 -15.34
CA SER A 112 3.34 7.71 -16.71
C SER A 112 2.38 8.25 -17.78
N VAL A 113 1.08 8.40 -17.47
CA VAL A 113 0.05 8.85 -18.40
C VAL A 113 -0.38 10.30 -18.18
N SER A 114 -0.23 10.82 -16.97
CA SER A 114 -0.54 12.22 -16.66
C SER A 114 0.49 13.15 -17.29
N GLY A 115 0.01 14.28 -17.81
CA GLY A 115 0.92 15.37 -18.17
C GLY A 115 1.68 15.84 -16.92
N THR A 116 2.90 16.34 -17.11
CA THR A 116 3.71 16.92 -16.04
C THR A 116 2.95 18.07 -15.39
N GLY A 117 2.46 17.84 -14.17
CA GLY A 117 1.91 18.90 -13.33
C GLY A 117 3.04 19.77 -12.75
N PRO A 118 2.71 20.84 -12.01
CA PRO A 118 3.65 21.81 -11.46
C PRO A 118 4.56 21.19 -10.38
N GLY A 119 5.44 20.30 -10.76
CA GLY A 119 6.35 19.59 -9.85
C GLY A 119 7.22 18.55 -10.53
N GLY A 120 7.14 18.41 -11.86
CA GLY A 120 8.01 17.56 -12.67
C GLY A 120 9.17 18.32 -13.29
#